data_4247ca5e958ef6e208d22ccb91517752
#
_entry.id   4247ca5e958ef6e208d22ccb91517752
#
_cell.length_a   1.000
_cell.length_b   1.000
_cell.length_c   1.000
_cell.angle_alpha   90.00
_cell.angle_beta   90.00
_cell.angle_gamma   90.00
#
_symmetry.space_group_name_H-M   'P 1'
#
loop_
_entity.id
_entity.type
_entity.pdbx_description
1 polymer ?
#
loop_
_entity_poly.entity_id
_entity_poly.type
_entity_poly.pdbx_seq_one_letter_code
_entity_poly.pdbx_strand_id
1 'polypeptide(L)'
;RGLGDVYKRQEIDSAEHEIEHRCLTLFLRQQPVAGDLRKVSTALKMVTDIERIADQASDIAEITLHLHPDGARTVGVLDDLYAMGDIALHMVKDAIAAYVQVDLSTAAQVIARDDDCDAMFSRISKEIAAYIAAHPSDAETALDLFMIDKYLERLGDHAVNIAEWVEFLKTGVHLSLIHISEPTRPRLIS
;
A
#
# COMPACT_ATOMS: atom_id res chain seq x y z
N ARG A 1 -0.16 14.18 21.48
CA ARG A 1 0.33 13.64 20.18
C ARG A 1 -0.76 12.90 19.40
N GLY A 2 -1.56 12.02 20.00
CA GLY A 2 -2.62 11.28 19.27
C GLY A 2 -3.75 12.10 18.63
N LEU A 3 -4.04 13.31 19.11
CA LEU A 3 -5.03 14.19 18.49
C LEU A 3 -4.62 14.66 17.08
N GLY A 4 -3.32 14.90 16.83
CA GLY A 4 -2.84 15.33 15.51
C GLY A 4 -3.01 14.28 14.42
N ASP A 5 -2.85 13.01 14.77
CA ASP A 5 -2.96 11.91 13.82
C ASP A 5 -4.42 11.61 13.48
N VAL A 6 -5.33 11.70 14.46
CA VAL A 6 -6.80 11.61 14.24
C VAL A 6 -7.29 12.74 13.33
N TYR A 7 -6.80 13.98 13.50
CA TYR A 7 -7.17 15.09 12.61
C TYR A 7 -6.70 14.86 11.17
N LYS A 8 -5.47 14.39 10.97
CA LYS A 8 -4.95 14.11 9.62
C LYS A 8 -5.73 12.99 8.91
N ARG A 9 -6.10 11.94 9.63
CA ARG A 9 -6.95 10.87 9.10
C ARG A 9 -8.30 11.43 8.66
N GLN A 10 -8.98 12.23 9.50
CA GLN A 10 -10.24 12.87 9.14
C GLN A 10 -10.15 13.81 7.93
N GLU A 11 -9.01 14.49 7.75
CA GLU A 11 -8.78 15.31 6.56
C GLU A 11 -8.67 14.44 5.29
N ILE A 12 -8.01 13.28 5.36
CA ILE A 12 -7.92 12.33 4.24
C ILE A 12 -9.27 11.73 3.91
N ASP A 13 -10.01 11.25 4.92
CA ASP A 13 -11.36 10.71 4.75
C ASP A 13 -12.31 11.74 4.11
N SER A 14 -12.21 12.99 4.55
CA SER A 14 -13.02 14.09 3.99
C SER A 14 -12.65 14.37 2.52
N ALA A 15 -11.37 14.34 2.19
CA ALA A 15 -10.89 14.53 0.83
C ALA A 15 -11.30 13.36 -0.09
N GLU A 16 -11.25 12.12 0.42
CA GLU A 16 -11.74 10.93 -0.27
C GLU A 16 -13.22 11.11 -0.65
N HIS A 17 -14.08 11.37 0.32
CA HIS A 17 -15.53 11.57 0.10
C HIS A 17 -15.81 12.71 -0.89
N GLU A 18 -15.04 13.80 -0.84
CA GLU A 18 -15.20 14.89 -1.81
C GLU A 18 -14.82 14.45 -3.23
N ILE A 19 -13.72 13.71 -3.40
CA ILE A 19 -13.29 13.20 -4.71
C ILE A 19 -14.31 12.19 -5.24
N GLU A 20 -14.78 11.26 -4.42
CA GLU A 20 -15.81 10.30 -4.78
C GLU A 20 -17.10 11.00 -5.24
N HIS A 21 -17.58 11.98 -4.46
CA HIS A 21 -18.77 12.74 -4.81
C HIS A 21 -18.60 13.50 -6.15
N ARG A 22 -17.44 14.10 -6.38
CA ARG A 22 -17.13 14.76 -7.66
C ARG A 22 -17.11 13.78 -8.82
N CYS A 23 -16.50 12.61 -8.65
CA CYS A 23 -16.45 11.55 -9.67
C CYS A 23 -17.86 11.04 -10.00
N LEU A 24 -18.68 10.73 -8.99
CA LEU A 24 -20.07 10.32 -9.18
C LEU A 24 -20.91 11.40 -9.89
N THR A 25 -20.71 12.67 -9.52
CA THR A 25 -21.38 13.80 -10.18
C THR A 25 -21.00 13.90 -11.66
N LEU A 26 -19.71 13.67 -12.00
CA LEU A 26 -19.27 13.63 -13.39
C LEU A 26 -19.92 12.50 -14.17
N PHE A 27 -20.00 11.29 -13.60
CA PHE A 27 -20.70 10.15 -14.22
C PHE A 27 -22.18 10.46 -14.52
N LEU A 28 -22.87 11.03 -13.54
CA LEU A 28 -24.31 11.30 -13.68
C LEU A 28 -24.63 12.45 -14.65
N ARG A 29 -23.80 13.49 -14.66
CA ARG A 29 -24.11 14.73 -15.41
C ARG A 29 -23.51 14.78 -16.80
N GLN A 30 -22.32 14.19 -16.99
CA GLN A 30 -21.56 14.38 -18.22
C GLN A 30 -21.45 13.11 -19.09
N GLN A 31 -21.87 11.94 -18.58
CA GLN A 31 -21.80 10.66 -19.28
C GLN A 31 -20.42 10.48 -19.97
N PRO A 32 -19.33 10.48 -19.20
CA PRO A 32 -17.99 10.49 -19.76
C PRO A 32 -17.75 9.25 -20.63
N VAL A 33 -17.04 9.43 -21.75
CA VAL A 33 -16.76 8.35 -22.71
C VAL A 33 -15.27 8.07 -22.80
N ALA A 34 -14.91 6.83 -23.08
CA ALA A 34 -13.55 6.39 -23.37
C ALA A 34 -12.49 6.94 -22.38
N GLY A 35 -11.64 7.89 -22.83
CA GLY A 35 -10.53 8.41 -22.03
C GLY A 35 -10.96 9.15 -20.77
N ASP A 36 -12.06 9.87 -20.78
CA ASP A 36 -12.57 10.58 -19.60
C ASP A 36 -13.18 9.60 -18.59
N LEU A 37 -13.83 8.53 -19.06
CA LEU A 37 -14.31 7.45 -18.22
C LEU A 37 -13.14 6.79 -17.48
N ARG A 38 -12.02 6.54 -18.17
CA ARG A 38 -10.80 6.00 -17.55
C ARG A 38 -10.24 6.92 -16.45
N LYS A 39 -10.13 8.22 -16.72
CA LYS A 39 -9.65 9.19 -15.72
C LYS A 39 -10.49 9.19 -14.46
N VAL A 40 -11.80 9.19 -14.58
CA VAL A 40 -12.70 9.19 -13.42
C VAL A 40 -12.64 7.86 -12.68
N SER A 41 -12.58 6.74 -13.40
CA SER A 41 -12.47 5.40 -12.79
C SER A 41 -11.16 5.21 -12.04
N THR A 42 -10.04 5.65 -12.61
CA THR A 42 -8.73 5.56 -11.94
C THR A 42 -8.63 6.50 -10.75
N ALA A 43 -9.25 7.69 -10.80
CA ALA A 43 -9.28 8.61 -9.65
C ALA A 43 -10.02 7.98 -8.46
N LEU A 44 -11.15 7.30 -8.69
CA LEU A 44 -11.89 6.58 -7.64
C LEU A 44 -11.04 5.47 -7.01
N LYS A 45 -10.31 4.70 -7.83
CA LYS A 45 -9.46 3.62 -7.34
C LYS A 45 -8.27 4.13 -6.57
N MET A 46 -7.58 5.13 -7.12
CA MET A 46 -6.44 5.76 -6.48
C MET A 46 -6.79 6.34 -5.10
N VAL A 47 -7.93 7.02 -4.97
CA VAL A 47 -8.31 7.65 -3.70
C VAL A 47 -8.57 6.59 -2.62
N THR A 48 -9.14 5.44 -3.00
CA THR A 48 -9.31 4.30 -2.09
C THR A 48 -7.95 3.72 -1.63
N ASP A 49 -6.96 3.60 -2.55
CA ASP A 49 -5.63 3.14 -2.16
C ASP A 49 -4.93 4.15 -1.23
N ILE A 50 -5.11 5.46 -1.44
CA ILE A 50 -4.56 6.51 -0.54
C ILE A 50 -5.20 6.43 0.85
N GLU A 51 -6.51 6.23 0.94
CA GLU A 51 -7.21 6.03 2.23
C GLU A 51 -6.63 4.82 2.96
N ARG A 52 -6.44 3.68 2.27
CA ARG A 52 -5.82 2.48 2.86
C ARG A 52 -4.39 2.73 3.36
N ILE A 53 -3.59 3.49 2.60
CA ILE A 53 -2.25 3.91 3.02
C ILE A 53 -2.32 4.73 4.32
N ALA A 54 -3.27 5.66 4.43
CA ALA A 54 -3.44 6.48 5.62
C ALA A 54 -3.89 5.66 6.83
N ASP A 55 -4.79 4.69 6.64
CA ASP A 55 -5.22 3.77 7.67
C ASP A 55 -4.04 2.99 8.25
N GLN A 56 -3.23 2.38 7.39
CA GLN A 56 -2.09 1.58 7.82
C GLN A 56 -1.01 2.43 8.49
N ALA A 57 -0.78 3.65 8.02
CA ALA A 57 0.12 4.58 8.69
C ALA A 57 -0.38 4.94 10.10
N SER A 58 -1.70 5.05 10.27
CA SER A 58 -2.33 5.30 11.59
C SER A 58 -2.19 4.07 12.50
N ASP A 59 -2.37 2.86 11.97
CA ASP A 59 -2.21 1.61 12.73
C ASP A 59 -0.76 1.43 13.20
N ILE A 60 0.23 1.71 12.34
CA ILE A 60 1.66 1.73 12.72
C ILE A 60 1.90 2.74 13.84
N ALA A 61 1.36 3.95 13.73
CA ALA A 61 1.50 4.98 14.75
C ALA A 61 0.86 4.55 16.09
N GLU A 62 -0.30 3.89 16.06
CA GLU A 62 -0.96 3.38 17.27
C GLU A 62 -0.11 2.31 17.96
N ILE A 63 0.40 1.33 17.22
CA ILE A 63 1.28 0.30 17.79
C ILE A 63 2.52 0.94 18.40
N THR A 64 3.16 1.91 17.74
CA THR A 64 4.37 2.56 18.24
C THR A 64 4.15 3.36 19.53
N LEU A 65 2.92 3.78 19.83
CA LEU A 65 2.59 4.46 21.10
C LEU A 65 2.62 3.50 22.29
N HIS A 66 2.33 2.24 22.07
CA HIS A 66 2.27 1.20 23.12
C HIS A 66 3.54 0.36 23.19
N LEU A 67 4.34 0.37 22.13
CA LEU A 67 5.55 -0.41 22.02
C LEU A 67 6.59 0.05 23.06
N HIS A 68 7.05 -0.90 23.91
CA HIS A 68 8.09 -0.60 24.90
C HIS A 68 9.47 -0.50 24.20
N PRO A 69 10.16 0.67 24.24
CA PRO A 69 11.35 0.89 23.41
C PRO A 69 12.49 -0.11 23.66
N ASP A 70 12.71 -0.51 24.92
CA ASP A 70 13.79 -1.43 25.27
C ASP A 70 13.45 -2.87 24.83
N GLY A 71 12.18 -3.28 24.94
CA GLY A 71 11.71 -4.57 24.42
C GLY A 71 11.87 -4.66 22.92
N ALA A 72 11.45 -3.64 22.17
CA ALA A 72 11.58 -3.57 20.72
C ALA A 72 13.03 -3.69 20.24
N ARG A 73 13.98 -3.03 20.94
CA ARG A 73 15.42 -3.12 20.61
C ARG A 73 15.97 -4.52 20.81
N THR A 74 15.46 -5.26 21.79
CA THR A 74 15.93 -6.61 22.09
C THR A 74 15.62 -7.60 20.98
N VAL A 75 14.52 -7.37 20.22
CA VAL A 75 14.16 -8.23 19.08
C VAL A 75 15.15 -8.09 17.91
N GLY A 76 15.80 -6.94 17.76
CA GLY A 76 16.92 -6.74 16.82
C GLY A 76 16.52 -6.38 15.38
N VAL A 77 15.23 -6.25 15.06
CA VAL A 77 14.73 -6.00 13.68
C VAL A 77 14.44 -4.51 13.38
N LEU A 78 14.68 -3.61 14.32
CA LEU A 78 14.28 -2.20 14.17
C LEU A 78 14.94 -1.51 12.98
N ASP A 79 16.24 -1.73 12.76
CA ASP A 79 16.96 -1.09 11.65
C ASP A 79 16.41 -1.54 10.30
N ASP A 80 16.03 -2.81 10.18
CA ASP A 80 15.42 -3.36 8.99
C ASP A 80 13.99 -2.83 8.78
N LEU A 81 13.20 -2.68 9.86
CA LEU A 81 11.88 -2.05 9.80
C LEU A 81 11.97 -0.58 9.36
N TYR A 82 12.95 0.18 9.85
CA TYR A 82 13.18 1.54 9.39
C TYR A 82 13.57 1.59 7.91
N ALA A 83 14.47 0.71 7.46
CA ALA A 83 14.86 0.63 6.06
C ALA A 83 13.69 0.27 5.14
N MET A 84 12.85 -0.69 5.56
CA MET A 84 11.62 -1.05 4.84
C MET A 84 10.62 0.10 4.81
N GLY A 85 10.47 0.82 5.93
CA GLY A 85 9.63 2.02 6.01
C GLY A 85 10.06 3.11 5.04
N ASP A 86 11.37 3.33 4.89
CA ASP A 86 11.90 4.28 3.91
C ASP A 86 11.60 3.84 2.47
N ILE A 87 11.73 2.55 2.15
CA ILE A 87 11.37 2.02 0.83
C ILE A 87 9.89 2.24 0.56
N ALA A 88 8.99 1.81 1.46
CA ALA A 88 7.55 1.95 1.31
C ALA A 88 7.13 3.43 1.16
N LEU A 89 7.71 4.34 1.95
CA LEU A 89 7.46 5.78 1.87
C LEU A 89 7.86 6.36 0.51
N HIS A 90 9.00 5.93 -0.04
CA HIS A 90 9.43 6.36 -1.38
C HIS A 90 8.52 5.79 -2.46
N MET A 91 8.12 4.52 -2.36
CA MET A 91 7.16 3.92 -3.30
C MET A 91 5.84 4.71 -3.33
N VAL A 92 5.27 5.05 -2.18
CA VAL A 92 4.03 5.84 -2.09
C VAL A 92 4.20 7.23 -2.72
N LYS A 93 5.29 7.94 -2.41
CA LYS A 93 5.55 9.27 -2.99
C LYS A 93 5.71 9.22 -4.51
N ASP A 94 6.49 8.26 -4.99
CA ASP A 94 6.75 8.10 -6.42
C ASP A 94 5.49 7.66 -7.17
N ALA A 95 4.66 6.77 -6.59
CA ALA A 95 3.38 6.36 -7.18
C ALA A 95 2.41 7.53 -7.33
N ILE A 96 2.26 8.36 -6.30
CA ILE A 96 1.42 9.57 -6.36
C ILE A 96 1.95 10.55 -7.41
N ALA A 97 3.27 10.79 -7.45
CA ALA A 97 3.90 11.67 -8.42
C ALA A 97 3.70 11.14 -9.86
N ALA A 98 3.89 9.83 -10.07
CA ALA A 98 3.65 9.17 -11.34
C ALA A 98 2.19 9.32 -11.80
N TYR A 99 1.22 9.20 -10.89
CA TYR A 99 -0.19 9.37 -11.22
C TYR A 99 -0.50 10.82 -11.66
N VAL A 100 -0.03 11.81 -10.91
CA VAL A 100 -0.26 13.23 -11.22
C VAL A 100 0.34 13.62 -12.57
N GLN A 101 1.51 13.08 -12.92
CA GLN A 101 2.24 13.39 -14.14
C GLN A 101 1.91 12.43 -15.30
N VAL A 102 1.18 11.34 -15.04
CA VAL A 102 0.94 10.23 -15.98
C VAL A 102 2.28 9.65 -16.50
N ASP A 103 3.24 9.49 -15.59
CA ASP A 103 4.61 9.05 -15.89
C ASP A 103 4.75 7.52 -15.74
N LEU A 104 4.78 6.83 -16.87
CA LEU A 104 4.95 5.36 -16.92
C LEU A 104 6.32 4.90 -16.44
N SER A 105 7.37 5.72 -16.62
CA SER A 105 8.73 5.33 -16.20
C SER A 105 8.83 5.26 -14.69
N THR A 106 8.30 6.27 -13.99
CA THR A 106 8.25 6.28 -12.53
C THR A 106 7.32 5.20 -12.00
N ALA A 107 6.16 4.98 -12.64
CA ALA A 107 5.25 3.90 -12.27
C ALA A 107 5.94 2.51 -12.36
N ALA A 108 6.66 2.23 -13.44
CA ALA A 108 7.40 0.98 -13.60
C ALA A 108 8.50 0.81 -12.53
N GLN A 109 9.15 1.88 -12.09
CA GLN A 109 10.13 1.84 -11.01
C GLN A 109 9.50 1.51 -9.65
N VAL A 110 8.29 2.03 -9.38
CA VAL A 110 7.54 1.68 -8.16
C VAL A 110 7.22 0.19 -8.15
N ILE A 111 6.67 -0.33 -9.25
CA ILE A 111 6.36 -1.78 -9.38
C ILE A 111 7.61 -2.64 -9.19
N ALA A 112 8.74 -2.25 -9.77
CA ALA A 112 9.99 -3.01 -9.62
C ALA A 112 10.57 -3.00 -8.20
N ARG A 113 10.28 -1.98 -7.38
CA ARG A 113 10.72 -1.90 -5.97
C ARG A 113 9.94 -2.81 -5.03
N ASP A 114 8.82 -3.33 -5.45
CA ASP A 114 7.98 -4.23 -4.65
C ASP A 114 8.73 -5.50 -4.26
N ASP A 115 9.52 -6.06 -5.17
CA ASP A 115 10.38 -7.22 -4.90
C ASP A 115 11.35 -6.98 -3.73
N ASP A 116 11.88 -5.75 -3.60
CA ASP A 116 12.77 -5.37 -2.48
C ASP A 116 11.97 -5.29 -1.16
N CYS A 117 10.76 -4.73 -1.19
CA CYS A 117 9.87 -4.64 -0.04
C CYS A 117 9.47 -6.04 0.45
N ASP A 118 9.06 -6.92 -0.44
CA ASP A 118 8.68 -8.32 -0.18
C ASP A 118 9.84 -9.13 0.38
N ALA A 119 11.05 -8.95 -0.16
CA ALA A 119 12.24 -9.61 0.34
C ALA A 119 12.56 -9.18 1.78
N MET A 120 12.40 -7.89 2.11
CA MET A 120 12.58 -7.39 3.47
C MET A 120 11.52 -7.93 4.41
N PHE A 121 10.24 -7.88 4.04
CA PHE A 121 9.15 -8.47 4.81
C PHE A 121 9.42 -9.94 5.13
N SER A 122 9.79 -10.75 4.12
CA SER A 122 10.12 -12.17 4.31
C SER A 122 11.29 -12.40 5.27
N ARG A 123 12.29 -11.51 5.27
CA ARG A 123 13.45 -11.60 6.17
C ARG A 123 13.06 -11.25 7.59
N ILE A 124 12.46 -10.09 7.80
CA ILE A 124 12.04 -9.58 9.11
C ILE A 124 11.08 -10.55 9.78
N SER A 125 10.07 -11.04 9.05
CA SER A 125 9.11 -12.03 9.55
C SER A 125 9.77 -13.31 10.06
N LYS A 126 10.80 -13.81 9.35
CA LYS A 126 11.56 -15.01 9.79
C LYS A 126 12.39 -14.74 11.05
N GLU A 127 13.00 -13.57 11.15
CA GLU A 127 13.79 -13.17 12.32
C GLU A 127 12.91 -13.02 13.55
N ILE A 128 11.73 -12.39 13.41
CA ILE A 128 10.74 -12.26 14.47
C ILE A 128 10.25 -13.65 14.91
N ALA A 129 9.93 -14.55 13.99
CA ALA A 129 9.50 -15.90 14.31
C ALA A 129 10.57 -16.69 15.06
N ALA A 130 11.83 -16.58 14.67
CA ALA A 130 12.95 -17.19 15.36
C ALA A 130 13.16 -16.61 16.78
N TYR A 131 12.99 -15.28 16.90
CA TYR A 131 13.08 -14.59 18.20
C TYR A 131 11.99 -15.08 19.17
N ILE A 132 10.72 -15.15 18.73
CA ILE A 132 9.60 -15.66 19.55
C ILE A 132 9.87 -17.09 20.02
N ALA A 133 10.40 -17.96 19.17
CA ALA A 133 10.71 -19.33 19.53
C ALA A 133 11.78 -19.42 20.63
N ALA A 134 12.75 -18.49 20.63
CA ALA A 134 13.81 -18.42 21.63
C ALA A 134 13.39 -17.67 22.91
N HIS A 135 12.48 -16.71 22.81
CA HIS A 135 12.08 -15.80 23.88
C HIS A 135 10.54 -15.68 23.99
N PRO A 136 9.82 -16.74 24.41
CA PRO A 136 8.36 -16.74 24.46
C PRO A 136 7.75 -15.68 25.39
N SER A 137 8.50 -15.19 26.38
CA SER A 137 8.06 -14.13 27.29
C SER A 137 7.88 -12.78 26.59
N ASP A 138 8.58 -12.57 25.49
CA ASP A 138 8.64 -11.30 24.77
C ASP A 138 7.76 -11.31 23.49
N ALA A 139 6.92 -12.37 23.38
CA ALA A 139 6.12 -12.61 22.17
C ALA A 139 5.17 -11.45 21.85
N GLU A 140 4.62 -10.75 22.83
CA GLU A 140 3.73 -9.60 22.63
C GLU A 140 4.45 -8.48 21.86
N THR A 141 5.62 -8.06 22.34
CA THR A 141 6.43 -7.03 21.67
C THR A 141 6.87 -7.47 20.27
N ALA A 142 7.24 -8.73 20.10
CA ALA A 142 7.66 -9.28 18.82
C ALA A 142 6.50 -9.34 17.82
N LEU A 143 5.28 -9.61 18.27
CA LEU A 143 4.07 -9.57 17.45
C LEU A 143 3.69 -8.14 17.05
N ASP A 144 3.87 -7.16 17.93
CA ASP A 144 3.68 -5.75 17.58
C ASP A 144 4.63 -5.33 16.45
N LEU A 145 5.90 -5.73 16.51
CA LEU A 145 6.85 -5.48 15.45
C LEU A 145 6.50 -6.21 14.15
N PHE A 146 5.98 -7.44 14.22
CA PHE A 146 5.47 -8.16 13.06
C PHE A 146 4.26 -7.46 12.43
N MET A 147 3.37 -6.88 13.23
CA MET A 147 2.25 -6.10 12.69
C MET A 147 2.72 -4.85 11.97
N ILE A 148 3.75 -4.15 12.51
CA ILE A 148 4.37 -3.02 11.81
C ILE A 148 4.96 -3.48 10.46
N ASP A 149 5.73 -4.59 10.46
CA ASP A 149 6.28 -5.19 9.24
C ASP A 149 5.20 -5.44 8.19
N LYS A 150 4.07 -6.05 8.61
CA LYS A 150 2.94 -6.33 7.72
C LYS A 150 2.25 -5.08 7.20
N TYR A 151 2.14 -4.04 8.00
CA TYR A 151 1.57 -2.78 7.52
C TYR A 151 2.49 -2.04 6.55
N LEU A 152 3.81 -2.13 6.73
CA LEU A 152 4.78 -1.56 5.79
C LEU A 152 4.74 -2.26 4.43
N GLU A 153 4.63 -3.59 4.39
CA GLU A 153 4.43 -4.34 3.14
C GLU A 153 3.14 -3.90 2.43
N ARG A 154 2.02 -3.77 3.16
CA ARG A 154 0.76 -3.31 2.57
C ARG A 154 0.81 -1.87 2.05
N LEU A 155 1.65 -1.00 2.62
CA LEU A 155 1.90 0.33 2.05
C LEU A 155 2.56 0.21 0.66
N GLY A 156 3.50 -0.71 0.50
CA GLY A 156 4.11 -1.06 -0.79
C GLY A 156 3.08 -1.57 -1.79
N ASP A 157 2.25 -2.56 -1.40
CA ASP A 157 1.17 -3.11 -2.22
C ASP A 157 0.24 -2.02 -2.77
N HIS A 158 -0.20 -1.07 -1.91
CA HIS A 158 -1.06 0.02 -2.35
C HIS A 158 -0.34 1.01 -3.26
N ALA A 159 0.97 1.24 -3.06
CA ALA A 159 1.76 2.05 -3.98
C ALA A 159 1.88 1.38 -5.38
N VAL A 160 2.03 0.07 -5.43
CA VAL A 160 1.99 -0.71 -6.68
C VAL A 160 0.63 -0.58 -7.36
N ASN A 161 -0.47 -0.73 -6.61
CA ASN A 161 -1.82 -0.54 -7.16
C ASN A 161 -1.96 0.85 -7.82
N ILE A 162 -1.49 1.92 -7.15
CA ILE A 162 -1.53 3.27 -7.73
C ILE A 162 -0.69 3.33 -9.02
N ALA A 163 0.49 2.72 -9.05
CA ALA A 163 1.35 2.67 -10.22
C ALA A 163 0.69 1.91 -11.40
N GLU A 164 0.03 0.78 -11.14
CA GLU A 164 -0.75 0.04 -12.14
C GLU A 164 -1.93 0.87 -12.70
N TRP A 165 -2.56 1.71 -11.86
CA TRP A 165 -3.59 2.64 -12.34
C TRP A 165 -3.02 3.71 -13.28
N VAL A 166 -1.75 4.12 -13.14
CA VAL A 166 -1.08 5.01 -14.11
C VAL A 166 -0.96 4.32 -15.47
N GLU A 167 -0.56 3.06 -15.49
CA GLU A 167 -0.49 2.28 -16.73
C GLU A 167 -1.87 2.15 -17.39
N PHE A 168 -2.89 1.79 -16.62
CA PHE A 168 -4.26 1.70 -17.13
C PHE A 168 -4.76 3.04 -17.66
N LEU A 169 -4.49 4.14 -16.97
CA LEU A 169 -4.87 5.48 -17.40
C LEU A 169 -4.32 5.80 -18.80
N LYS A 170 -3.07 5.42 -19.05
CA LYS A 170 -2.37 5.71 -20.31
C LYS A 170 -2.73 4.73 -21.41
N THR A 171 -2.73 3.44 -21.11
CA THR A 171 -2.83 2.36 -22.11
C THR A 171 -4.25 1.81 -22.27
N GLY A 172 -5.07 1.90 -21.23
CA GLY A 172 -6.38 1.25 -21.14
C GLY A 172 -6.28 -0.24 -20.76
N VAL A 173 -5.10 -0.73 -20.42
CA VAL A 173 -4.84 -2.12 -20.01
C VAL A 173 -4.41 -2.11 -18.55
N HIS A 174 -5.07 -2.91 -17.72
CA HIS A 174 -4.71 -3.10 -16.31
C HIS A 174 -4.02 -4.46 -16.18
N LEU A 175 -2.78 -4.49 -15.70
CA LEU A 175 -1.96 -5.70 -15.68
C LEU A 175 -2.57 -6.82 -14.84
N SER A 176 -3.08 -6.52 -13.66
CA SER A 176 -3.70 -7.53 -12.79
C SER A 176 -4.99 -8.13 -13.36
N LEU A 177 -5.70 -7.43 -14.25
CA LEU A 177 -6.91 -7.94 -14.90
C LEU A 177 -6.62 -8.87 -16.08
N ILE A 178 -5.42 -8.82 -16.66
CA ILE A 178 -5.03 -9.70 -17.77
C ILE A 178 -4.92 -11.15 -17.30
N HIS A 179 -4.46 -11.40 -16.08
CA HIS A 179 -4.35 -12.74 -15.52
C HIS A 179 -5.70 -13.41 -15.20
N ILE A 180 -6.79 -12.64 -15.10
CA ILE A 180 -8.14 -13.16 -14.84
C ILE A 180 -8.79 -13.64 -16.15
N SER A 181 -8.32 -13.21 -17.31
CA SER A 181 -8.97 -13.44 -18.61
C SER A 181 -8.42 -14.62 -19.41
N GLU A 182 -7.41 -15.36 -18.95
CA GLU A 182 -7.06 -16.64 -19.56
C GLU A 182 -7.97 -17.75 -19.00
N PRO A 183 -8.97 -18.24 -19.78
CA PRO A 183 -9.71 -19.43 -19.39
C PRO A 183 -8.71 -20.59 -19.37
N THR A 184 -8.52 -21.21 -18.22
CA THR A 184 -7.82 -22.48 -18.10
C THR A 184 -8.42 -23.44 -19.13
N ARG A 185 -7.70 -23.68 -20.23
CA ARG A 185 -8.09 -24.71 -21.21
C ARG A 185 -8.23 -26.03 -20.44
N PRO A 186 -9.40 -26.69 -20.49
CA PRO A 186 -9.51 -28.01 -19.90
C PRO A 186 -8.49 -28.92 -20.59
N ARG A 187 -7.60 -29.54 -19.79
CA ARG A 187 -6.73 -30.60 -20.28
C ARG A 187 -7.65 -31.71 -20.77
N LEU A 188 -7.67 -31.93 -22.06
CA LEU A 188 -8.26 -33.13 -22.65
C LEU A 188 -7.48 -34.33 -22.07
N ILE A 189 -8.16 -35.08 -21.21
CA ILE A 189 -7.68 -36.37 -20.74
C ILE A 189 -7.87 -37.33 -21.93
N SER A 190 -6.78 -37.76 -22.52
CA SER A 190 -6.71 -38.87 -23.49
C SER A 190 -6.45 -40.15 -22.73
#